data_6fa5b03ff624e31acf841b58fd860621
#
_entry.id   6fa5b03ff624e31acf841b58fd860621
#
_cell.length_a   1.000
_cell.length_b   1.000
_cell.length_c   1.000
_cell.angle_alpha   90.00
_cell.angle_beta   90.00
_cell.angle_gamma   90.00
#
_symmetry.space_group_name_H-M   'P 1'
#
loop_
_entity.id
_entity.type
_entity.pdbx_description
1 polymer ?
#
loop_
_entity_poly.entity_id
_entity_poly.type
_entity_poly.pdbx_seq_one_letter_code
_entity_poly.pdbx_strand_id
1 'polypeptide(L)'
;MSKSYIDKYAEALSKLGTLPPDAPQGVLDIGSNSVRLVGYSGSARTPLPIYNERAFCRLGESVSASGKIEGAQRDLAFETFRRFRAIAEQLGIRELAAFATAAVRDADNSAEFVTEAEKLLGHKIRVLSGEEEAIYSADGVMLGIPEADGLVADLGGGSLELAEVRNNEVRHWVSLPLGVLALEEAGNGDLARIGQLVEKALAKVAWLSRVNEKTLYIVGGTWRALAKLHMEATGYPLEVLHQYECDAYEMQRYCRLISTKQTDLVSVASNRRDALPTAALVLEILMQAMQPTAITVSANAVREGVLYAELKNKYRRLDPLLLACEEMAERMCKSASYGHELAVWTDALYKHAKPEAFSSDELNRLRHAGCLISDLAWDNHPSFRAQVIAQTVLTAPFVGISHEGRIFLARALSFRHEVNEVKHGLNGMRLSQADDRLARAFGLSLRLAHSLSASLPGVLPHTRLKAGREKLTLTISKEQQALNGPIIDKRLRVAAEAMGIEAVLKFGRLDER
;
A
#
# COMPACT_ATOMS: atom_id res chain seq x y z
N MET A 1 1.74 -31.28 13.33
CA MET A 1 1.15 -30.62 12.14
C MET A 1 1.30 -29.12 12.33
N SER A 2 1.86 -28.39 11.36
CA SER A 2 1.92 -26.92 11.47
C SER A 2 0.49 -26.38 11.34
N LYS A 3 0.12 -25.41 12.21
CA LYS A 3 -1.16 -24.70 12.10
C LYS A 3 -1.31 -24.09 10.72
N SER A 4 -2.52 -24.13 10.14
CA SER A 4 -2.81 -23.46 8.87
C SER A 4 -2.58 -21.93 8.99
N TYR A 5 -2.39 -21.25 7.88
CA TYR A 5 -2.25 -19.79 7.87
C TYR A 5 -3.48 -19.12 8.52
N ILE A 6 -4.68 -19.65 8.25
CA ILE A 6 -5.95 -19.20 8.82
C ILE A 6 -5.97 -19.32 10.34
N ASP A 7 -5.53 -20.50 10.87
CA ASP A 7 -5.52 -20.73 12.32
C ASP A 7 -4.56 -19.76 13.02
N LYS A 8 -3.40 -19.48 12.42
CA LYS A 8 -2.43 -18.51 12.94
C LYS A 8 -3.01 -17.10 12.96
N TYR A 9 -3.71 -16.70 11.89
CA TYR A 9 -4.33 -15.39 11.78
C TYR A 9 -5.50 -15.22 12.75
N ALA A 10 -6.41 -16.21 12.82
CA ALA A 10 -7.54 -16.21 13.76
C ALA A 10 -7.06 -16.20 15.22
N GLU A 11 -5.98 -16.93 15.54
CA GLU A 11 -5.37 -16.88 16.87
C GLU A 11 -4.74 -15.50 17.15
N ALA A 12 -4.12 -14.87 16.17
CA ALA A 12 -3.60 -13.51 16.31
C ALA A 12 -4.72 -12.51 16.59
N LEU A 13 -5.81 -12.56 15.84
CA LEU A 13 -6.98 -11.70 16.06
C LEU A 13 -7.64 -11.94 17.42
N SER A 14 -7.86 -13.20 17.80
CA SER A 14 -8.51 -13.54 19.09
C SER A 14 -7.73 -13.05 20.31
N LYS A 15 -6.40 -12.97 20.22
CA LYS A 15 -5.53 -12.44 21.27
C LYS A 15 -5.57 -10.91 21.40
N LEU A 16 -6.13 -10.21 20.42
CA LEU A 16 -6.12 -8.75 20.37
C LEU A 16 -7.29 -8.10 21.12
N GLY A 17 -8.39 -8.83 21.29
CA GLY A 17 -9.66 -8.24 21.72
C GLY A 17 -10.28 -7.39 20.60
N THR A 18 -11.21 -6.51 20.95
CA THR A 18 -11.77 -5.54 20.00
C THR A 18 -10.67 -4.60 19.48
N LEU A 19 -10.62 -4.42 18.17
CA LEU A 19 -9.80 -3.38 17.55
C LEU A 19 -10.16 -2.01 18.14
N PRO A 20 -9.23 -1.04 18.18
CA PRO A 20 -9.56 0.32 18.59
C PRO A 20 -10.78 0.82 17.81
N PRO A 21 -11.69 1.58 18.44
CA PRO A 21 -12.90 2.06 17.79
C PRO A 21 -12.57 2.90 16.55
N ASP A 22 -13.42 2.78 15.53
CA ASP A 22 -13.36 3.46 14.22
C ASP A 22 -13.54 4.99 14.28
N ALA A 23 -13.11 5.66 15.34
CA ALA A 23 -13.13 7.11 15.37
C ALA A 23 -12.13 7.66 14.35
N PRO A 24 -12.54 8.60 13.48
CA PRO A 24 -11.62 9.20 12.54
C PRO A 24 -10.42 9.82 13.23
N GLN A 25 -9.22 9.52 12.72
CA GLN A 25 -7.95 10.10 13.15
C GLN A 25 -7.48 11.13 12.14
N GLY A 26 -6.85 12.20 12.59
CA GLY A 26 -6.30 13.23 11.72
C GLY A 26 -4.79 13.30 11.80
N VAL A 27 -4.16 13.59 10.66
CA VAL A 27 -2.75 13.95 10.62
C VAL A 27 -2.59 15.27 9.89
N LEU A 28 -1.96 16.25 10.57
CA LEU A 28 -1.58 17.53 10.00
C LEU A 28 -0.07 17.58 9.82
N ASP A 29 0.36 17.73 8.59
CA ASP A 29 1.75 17.81 8.16
C ASP A 29 2.07 19.25 7.72
N ILE A 30 2.95 19.93 8.45
CA ILE A 30 3.39 21.31 8.19
C ILE A 30 4.80 21.23 7.58
N GLY A 31 4.85 21.11 6.25
CA GLY A 31 6.10 21.00 5.50
C GLY A 31 6.57 22.32 4.90
N SER A 32 7.77 22.32 4.31
CA SER A 32 8.40 23.50 3.70
C SER A 32 7.60 24.08 2.53
N ASN A 33 6.98 23.24 1.70
CA ASN A 33 6.20 23.68 0.54
C ASN A 33 4.71 23.80 0.82
N SER A 34 4.16 22.92 1.68
CA SER A 34 2.71 22.85 1.89
C SER A 34 2.34 22.38 3.29
N VAL A 35 1.18 22.84 3.74
CA VAL A 35 0.47 22.32 4.91
C VAL A 35 -0.62 21.38 4.43
N ARG A 36 -0.73 20.19 5.03
CA ARG A 36 -1.64 19.15 4.58
C ARG A 36 -2.39 18.50 5.72
N LEU A 37 -3.70 18.45 5.63
CA LEU A 37 -4.57 17.70 6.53
C LEU A 37 -5.04 16.43 5.83
N VAL A 38 -4.87 15.28 6.49
CA VAL A 38 -5.46 14.00 6.07
C VAL A 38 -6.29 13.45 7.23
N GLY A 39 -7.56 13.17 6.95
CA GLY A 39 -8.43 12.42 7.84
C GLY A 39 -8.47 10.96 7.44
N TYR A 40 -8.34 10.05 8.39
CA TYR A 40 -8.36 8.61 8.18
C TYR A 40 -9.52 7.96 8.93
N SER A 41 -10.15 6.95 8.33
CA SER A 41 -11.04 6.00 9.00
C SER A 41 -10.42 4.61 9.01
N GLY A 42 -11.08 3.67 9.70
CA GLY A 42 -10.54 2.32 9.88
C GLY A 42 -9.49 2.24 10.97
N SER A 43 -8.84 1.09 11.08
CA SER A 43 -7.80 0.90 12.07
C SER A 43 -6.53 1.67 11.68
N ALA A 44 -5.77 2.13 12.67
CA ALA A 44 -4.47 2.78 12.42
C ALA A 44 -3.44 1.82 11.74
N ARG A 45 -3.72 0.51 11.69
CA ARG A 45 -2.91 -0.47 10.94
C ARG A 45 -3.18 -0.43 9.44
N THR A 46 -4.40 -0.05 9.04
CA THR A 46 -4.89 0.05 7.66
C THR A 46 -5.61 1.38 7.46
N PRO A 47 -4.93 2.53 7.66
CA PRO A 47 -5.57 3.83 7.65
C PRO A 47 -6.13 4.14 6.26
N LEU A 48 -7.46 4.27 6.16
CA LEU A 48 -8.16 4.61 4.93
C LEU A 48 -8.37 6.13 4.86
N PRO A 49 -7.76 6.86 3.92
CA PRO A 49 -7.98 8.29 3.77
C PRO A 49 -9.43 8.60 3.39
N ILE A 50 -10.13 9.35 4.24
CA ILE A 50 -11.50 9.85 4.00
C ILE A 50 -11.53 11.33 3.61
N TYR A 51 -10.46 12.03 3.94
CA TYR A 51 -10.26 13.42 3.59
C TYR A 51 -8.78 13.72 3.34
N ASN A 52 -8.48 14.61 2.38
CA ASN A 52 -7.12 14.96 2.04
C ASN A 52 -7.08 16.33 1.35
N GLU A 53 -6.65 17.35 2.07
CA GLU A 53 -6.46 18.70 1.53
C GLU A 53 -5.03 19.18 1.74
N ARG A 54 -4.51 19.88 0.74
CA ARG A 54 -3.18 20.49 0.74
C ARG A 54 -3.27 21.97 0.40
N ALA A 55 -2.67 22.82 1.23
CA ALA A 55 -2.47 24.23 0.98
C ALA A 55 -0.97 24.53 0.72
N PHE A 56 -0.66 25.21 -0.36
CA PHE A 56 0.73 25.56 -0.72
C PHE A 56 1.14 26.86 -0.02
N CYS A 57 1.51 26.76 1.26
CA CYS A 57 1.92 27.91 2.08
C CYS A 57 3.36 28.37 1.84
N ARG A 58 4.22 27.49 1.23
CA ARG A 58 5.61 27.80 0.86
C ARG A 58 6.44 28.39 1.98
N LEU A 59 6.32 27.82 3.19
CA LEU A 59 7.01 28.31 4.38
C LEU A 59 8.53 28.29 4.21
N GLY A 60 9.08 27.33 3.46
CA GLY A 60 10.49 27.24 3.15
C GLY A 60 11.02 28.46 2.38
N GLU A 61 10.26 29.02 1.44
CA GLU A 61 10.64 30.24 0.71
C GLU A 61 10.79 31.44 1.66
N SER A 62 9.89 31.57 2.65
CA SER A 62 10.00 32.64 3.66
C SER A 62 11.25 32.48 4.53
N VAL A 63 11.55 31.25 4.97
CA VAL A 63 12.72 30.95 5.80
C VAL A 63 14.02 31.18 5.02
N SER A 64 14.10 30.74 3.76
CA SER A 64 15.27 30.99 2.90
C SER A 64 15.50 32.47 2.66
N ALA A 65 14.45 33.27 2.53
CA ALA A 65 14.57 34.71 2.26
C ALA A 65 14.98 35.55 3.47
N SER A 66 14.51 35.21 4.68
CA SER A 66 14.66 36.07 5.87
C SER A 66 15.10 35.35 7.15
N GLY A 67 15.26 34.02 7.11
CA GLY A 67 15.47 33.20 8.31
C GLY A 67 14.18 32.99 9.13
N LYS A 68 13.05 33.58 8.75
CA LYS A 68 11.82 33.60 9.52
C LYS A 68 10.60 33.18 8.70
N ILE A 69 9.57 32.70 9.39
CA ILE A 69 8.24 32.50 8.80
C ILE A 69 7.45 33.79 9.01
N GLU A 70 7.23 34.56 7.94
CA GLU A 70 6.58 35.87 8.00
C GLU A 70 5.82 36.21 6.72
N GLY A 71 5.18 37.40 6.68
CA GLY A 71 4.48 37.88 5.49
C GLY A 71 3.32 37.03 5.02
N ALA A 72 3.08 37.03 3.73
CA ALA A 72 1.95 36.35 3.11
C ALA A 72 1.95 34.81 3.32
N GLN A 73 3.13 34.18 3.39
CA GLN A 73 3.27 32.76 3.64
C GLN A 73 2.77 32.37 5.03
N ARG A 74 3.15 33.15 6.06
CA ARG A 74 2.65 32.97 7.44
C ARG A 74 1.15 33.15 7.50
N ASP A 75 0.63 34.24 6.91
CA ASP A 75 -0.78 34.60 6.99
C ASP A 75 -1.65 33.53 6.31
N LEU A 76 -1.23 33.03 5.16
CA LEU A 76 -1.87 31.91 4.48
C LEU A 76 -1.84 30.61 5.32
N ALA A 77 -0.74 30.33 6.01
CA ALA A 77 -0.66 29.18 6.91
C ALA A 77 -1.66 29.31 8.06
N PHE A 78 -1.79 30.49 8.66
CA PHE A 78 -2.72 30.75 9.76
C PHE A 78 -4.20 30.67 9.34
N GLU A 79 -4.54 31.15 8.13
CA GLU A 79 -5.86 30.92 7.53
C GLU A 79 -6.12 29.43 7.30
N THR A 80 -5.12 28.71 6.82
CA THR A 80 -5.18 27.25 6.60
C THR A 80 -5.43 26.51 7.91
N PHE A 81 -4.77 26.88 9.02
CA PHE A 81 -4.98 26.23 10.31
C PHE A 81 -6.41 26.42 10.84
N ARG A 82 -6.98 27.63 10.72
CA ARG A 82 -8.40 27.88 11.08
C ARG A 82 -9.35 27.01 10.26
N ARG A 83 -9.11 26.93 8.96
CA ARG A 83 -9.88 26.09 8.04
C ARG A 83 -9.77 24.61 8.40
N PHE A 84 -8.55 24.11 8.62
CA PHE A 84 -8.32 22.71 8.92
C PHE A 84 -8.87 22.29 10.29
N ARG A 85 -8.87 23.18 11.26
CA ARG A 85 -9.60 22.99 12.52
C ARG A 85 -11.10 22.77 12.28
N ALA A 86 -11.75 23.66 11.55
CA ALA A 86 -13.17 23.53 11.25
C ALA A 86 -13.51 22.23 10.50
N ILE A 87 -12.65 21.80 9.58
CA ILE A 87 -12.81 20.54 8.85
C ILE A 87 -12.63 19.33 9.79
N ALA A 88 -11.61 19.35 10.64
CA ALA A 88 -11.38 18.28 11.62
C ALA A 88 -12.57 18.11 12.57
N GLU A 89 -13.15 19.23 13.05
CA GLU A 89 -14.36 19.22 13.86
C GLU A 89 -15.57 18.62 13.10
N GLN A 90 -15.78 18.98 11.82
CA GLN A 90 -16.85 18.43 10.99
C GLN A 90 -16.69 16.94 10.70
N LEU A 91 -15.47 16.46 10.53
CA LEU A 91 -15.15 15.04 10.32
C LEU A 91 -15.25 14.23 11.62
N GLY A 92 -15.44 14.87 12.78
CA GLY A 92 -15.45 14.20 14.07
C GLY A 92 -14.07 13.71 14.51
N ILE A 93 -12.99 14.27 13.97
CA ILE A 93 -11.62 13.96 14.34
C ILE A 93 -11.35 14.50 15.73
N ARG A 94 -11.17 13.61 16.70
CA ARG A 94 -10.87 13.96 18.10
C ARG A 94 -9.37 13.95 18.37
N GLU A 95 -8.65 13.06 17.69
CA GLU A 95 -7.20 12.92 17.80
C GLU A 95 -6.56 13.41 16.51
N LEU A 96 -5.87 14.55 16.59
CA LEU A 96 -5.12 15.16 15.49
C LEU A 96 -3.64 15.13 15.82
N ALA A 97 -2.90 14.26 15.16
CA ALA A 97 -1.44 14.26 15.20
C ALA A 97 -0.91 15.38 14.30
N ALA A 98 -0.58 16.53 14.89
CA ALA A 98 -0.02 17.65 14.16
C ALA A 98 1.49 17.74 14.36
N PHE A 99 2.23 17.80 13.24
CA PHE A 99 3.68 17.95 13.28
C PHE A 99 4.17 18.95 12.22
N ALA A 100 5.38 19.46 12.47
CA ALA A 100 6.07 20.36 11.57
C ALA A 100 7.50 19.87 11.32
N THR A 101 8.01 20.14 10.13
CA THR A 101 9.32 19.64 9.67
C THR A 101 10.29 20.79 9.36
N ALA A 102 11.25 20.60 8.48
CA ALA A 102 12.43 21.44 8.25
C ALA A 102 12.15 22.96 8.28
N ALA A 103 11.18 23.48 7.52
CA ALA A 103 10.95 24.93 7.47
C ALA A 103 10.59 25.54 8.84
N VAL A 104 9.76 24.85 9.63
CA VAL A 104 9.40 25.35 10.96
C VAL A 104 10.53 25.10 11.95
N ARG A 105 11.20 23.96 11.86
CA ARG A 105 12.35 23.61 12.72
C ARG A 105 13.49 24.62 12.59
N ASP A 106 13.79 25.01 11.36
CA ASP A 106 14.98 25.81 11.04
C ASP A 106 14.71 27.34 11.07
N ALA A 107 13.46 27.77 11.31
CA ALA A 107 13.09 29.18 11.39
C ALA A 107 13.52 29.81 12.73
N ASP A 108 14.12 31.02 12.70
CA ASP A 108 14.49 31.79 13.88
C ASP A 108 13.31 32.09 14.83
N ASN A 109 12.11 32.23 14.26
CA ASN A 109 10.87 32.50 15.02
C ASN A 109 9.98 31.26 15.17
N SER A 110 10.55 30.05 15.12
CA SER A 110 9.84 28.78 15.22
C SER A 110 8.89 28.71 16.43
N ALA A 111 9.37 29.04 17.61
CA ALA A 111 8.58 28.96 18.86
C ALA A 111 7.36 29.91 18.85
N GLU A 112 7.51 31.14 18.31
CA GLU A 112 6.42 32.11 18.17
C GLU A 112 5.38 31.60 17.17
N PHE A 113 5.83 31.14 15.99
CA PHE A 113 4.98 30.60 14.94
C PHE A 113 4.18 29.39 15.45
N VAL A 114 4.82 28.42 16.11
CA VAL A 114 4.16 27.22 16.67
C VAL A 114 3.14 27.61 17.73
N THR A 115 3.48 28.54 18.64
CA THR A 115 2.55 28.99 19.69
C THR A 115 1.28 29.57 19.09
N GLU A 116 1.37 30.41 18.06
CA GLU A 116 0.21 30.99 17.42
C GLU A 116 -0.55 29.96 16.56
N ALA A 117 0.15 29.10 15.85
CA ALA A 117 -0.44 28.01 15.08
C ALA A 117 -1.25 27.05 15.98
N GLU A 118 -0.74 26.67 17.15
CA GLU A 118 -1.46 25.84 18.14
C GLU A 118 -2.77 26.48 18.62
N LYS A 119 -2.77 27.78 18.86
CA LYS A 119 -4.01 28.52 19.26
C LYS A 119 -5.06 28.46 18.14
N LEU A 120 -4.63 28.66 16.88
CA LEU A 120 -5.53 28.67 15.73
C LEU A 120 -6.06 27.29 15.41
N LEU A 121 -5.20 26.29 15.48
CA LEU A 121 -5.52 24.88 15.21
C LEU A 121 -6.34 24.24 16.34
N GLY A 122 -6.10 24.65 17.60
CA GLY A 122 -6.69 24.05 18.79
C GLY A 122 -6.02 22.73 19.22
N HIS A 123 -4.89 22.39 18.64
CA HIS A 123 -4.12 21.17 18.91
C HIS A 123 -2.63 21.48 19.04
N LYS A 124 -1.92 20.64 19.78
CA LYS A 124 -0.45 20.73 19.91
C LYS A 124 0.24 20.34 18.62
N ILE A 125 1.33 21.05 18.30
CA ILE A 125 2.17 20.81 17.14
C ILE A 125 3.55 20.34 17.62
N ARG A 126 3.95 19.15 17.17
CA ARG A 126 5.28 18.61 17.45
C ARG A 126 6.23 19.01 16.32
N VAL A 127 7.29 19.73 16.64
CA VAL A 127 8.36 20.03 15.67
C VAL A 127 9.30 18.83 15.64
N LEU A 128 9.33 18.11 14.52
CA LEU A 128 10.16 16.92 14.36
C LEU A 128 11.63 17.29 14.13
N SER A 129 12.52 16.58 14.79
CA SER A 129 13.92 16.55 14.40
C SER A 129 14.10 15.80 13.07
N GLY A 130 15.22 16.01 12.38
CA GLY A 130 15.52 15.25 11.16
C GLY A 130 15.64 13.74 11.40
N GLU A 131 16.06 13.33 12.60
CA GLU A 131 16.06 11.93 13.03
C GLU A 131 14.64 11.36 13.12
N GLU A 132 13.73 12.06 13.80
CA GLU A 132 12.34 11.65 13.93
C GLU A 132 11.64 11.58 12.57
N GLU A 133 11.95 12.53 11.67
CA GLU A 133 11.42 12.57 10.31
C GLU A 133 11.86 11.33 9.51
N ALA A 134 13.16 10.95 9.60
CA ALA A 134 13.68 9.74 8.98
C ALA A 134 13.05 8.45 9.53
N ILE A 135 12.90 8.34 10.87
CA ILE A 135 12.29 7.18 11.53
C ILE A 135 10.82 7.06 11.14
N TYR A 136 10.04 8.15 11.19
CA TYR A 136 8.62 8.10 10.80
C TYR A 136 8.42 7.86 9.32
N SER A 137 9.32 8.33 8.44
CA SER A 137 9.25 7.98 7.03
C SER A 137 9.45 6.47 6.81
N ALA A 138 10.41 5.87 7.51
CA ALA A 138 10.65 4.44 7.50
C ALA A 138 9.46 3.65 8.11
N ASP A 139 8.89 4.11 9.23
CA ASP A 139 7.69 3.54 9.84
C ASP A 139 6.49 3.56 8.87
N GLY A 140 6.34 4.63 8.08
CA GLY A 140 5.32 4.72 7.04
C GLY A 140 5.55 3.70 5.92
N VAL A 141 6.79 3.47 5.51
CA VAL A 141 7.11 2.42 4.54
C VAL A 141 6.79 1.05 5.11
N MET A 142 7.19 0.75 6.36
CA MET A 142 6.91 -0.53 7.03
C MET A 142 5.41 -0.76 7.29
N LEU A 143 4.61 0.29 7.50
CA LEU A 143 3.16 0.18 7.54
C LEU A 143 2.61 -0.40 6.24
N GLY A 144 3.06 0.13 5.10
CA GLY A 144 2.57 -0.23 3.77
C GLY A 144 3.26 -1.43 3.14
N ILE A 145 4.50 -1.71 3.54
CA ILE A 145 5.37 -2.78 3.04
C ILE A 145 6.00 -3.49 4.25
N PRO A 146 5.27 -4.40 4.91
CA PRO A 146 5.72 -5.00 6.17
C PRO A 146 7.03 -5.77 6.09
N GLU A 147 7.38 -6.27 4.90
CA GLU A 147 8.60 -7.04 4.65
C GLU A 147 9.73 -6.18 4.07
N ALA A 148 9.65 -4.84 4.22
CA ALA A 148 10.69 -3.96 3.73
C ALA A 148 12.07 -4.32 4.35
N ASP A 149 13.05 -4.56 3.47
CA ASP A 149 14.46 -4.81 3.80
C ASP A 149 15.33 -4.01 2.82
N GLY A 150 15.95 -2.94 3.28
CA GLY A 150 16.77 -2.08 2.44
C GLY A 150 16.87 -0.63 2.92
N LEU A 151 16.96 0.29 1.99
CA LEU A 151 17.05 1.72 2.26
C LEU A 151 15.73 2.43 1.98
N VAL A 152 15.19 3.11 2.96
CA VAL A 152 14.13 4.11 2.76
C VAL A 152 14.79 5.47 2.52
N ALA A 153 14.37 6.16 1.47
CA ALA A 153 14.82 7.49 1.14
C ALA A 153 13.61 8.41 0.91
N ASP A 154 13.46 9.45 1.72
CA ASP A 154 12.39 10.45 1.61
C ASP A 154 12.97 11.79 1.16
N LEU A 155 12.62 12.21 -0.06
CA LEU A 155 13.06 13.49 -0.61
C LEU A 155 12.01 14.57 -0.35
N GLY A 156 12.33 15.42 0.61
CA GLY A 156 11.57 16.61 0.95
C GLY A 156 11.99 17.87 0.17
N GLY A 157 11.43 19.02 0.58
CA GLY A 157 11.85 20.31 0.06
C GLY A 157 13.20 20.79 0.64
N GLY A 158 13.39 20.61 1.95
CA GLY A 158 14.59 21.08 2.66
C GLY A 158 15.64 20.00 2.90
N SER A 159 15.22 18.74 3.01
CA SER A 159 16.10 17.64 3.42
C SER A 159 15.86 16.36 2.62
N LEU A 160 16.80 15.44 2.72
CA LEU A 160 16.72 14.04 2.30
C LEU A 160 16.94 13.17 3.54
N GLU A 161 15.92 12.42 3.92
CA GLU A 161 15.99 11.45 4.99
C GLU A 161 16.36 10.08 4.43
N LEU A 162 17.35 9.43 5.05
CA LEU A 162 17.76 8.07 4.74
C LEU A 162 17.59 7.20 5.99
N ALA A 163 16.98 6.03 5.84
CA ALA A 163 16.83 5.08 6.93
C ALA A 163 17.02 3.63 6.44
N GLU A 164 17.91 2.87 7.08
CA GLU A 164 18.03 1.43 6.88
C GLU A 164 16.89 0.72 7.62
N VAL A 165 16.09 -0.06 6.91
CA VAL A 165 15.05 -0.93 7.47
C VAL A 165 15.42 -2.39 7.30
N ARG A 166 15.25 -3.16 8.36
CA ARG A 166 15.51 -4.60 8.36
C ARG A 166 14.73 -5.29 9.46
N ASN A 167 14.06 -6.39 9.14
CA ASN A 167 13.26 -7.16 10.11
C ASN A 167 12.21 -6.31 10.84
N ASN A 168 11.54 -5.43 10.11
CA ASN A 168 10.54 -4.50 10.62
C ASN A 168 11.06 -3.54 11.72
N GLU A 169 12.35 -3.16 11.64
CA GLU A 169 13.00 -2.23 12.55
C GLU A 169 13.89 -1.26 11.77
N VAL A 170 13.97 -0.02 12.22
CA VAL A 170 14.93 0.97 11.74
C VAL A 170 16.27 0.73 12.43
N ARG A 171 17.35 0.57 11.64
CA ARG A 171 18.70 0.26 12.14
C ARG A 171 19.63 1.46 12.16
N HIS A 172 19.65 2.21 11.09
CA HIS A 172 20.44 3.41 10.92
C HIS A 172 19.60 4.48 10.24
N TRP A 173 19.88 5.73 10.53
CA TRP A 173 19.19 6.88 9.93
C TRP A 173 20.10 8.08 9.82
N VAL A 174 19.77 8.99 8.92
CA VAL A 174 20.39 10.30 8.78
C VAL A 174 19.44 11.23 8.04
N SER A 175 19.40 12.50 8.44
CA SER A 175 18.81 13.58 7.67
C SER A 175 19.93 14.44 7.09
N LEU A 176 19.87 14.70 5.79
CA LEU A 176 20.84 15.47 5.04
C LEU A 176 20.16 16.72 4.46
N PRO A 177 20.84 17.89 4.40
CA PRO A 177 20.28 19.10 3.82
C PRO A 177 20.32 19.04 2.27
N LEU A 178 19.70 18.01 1.72
CA LEU A 178 19.67 17.68 0.29
C LEU A 178 18.23 17.69 -0.28
N GLY A 179 17.33 18.44 0.35
CA GLY A 179 15.99 18.62 -0.21
C GLY A 179 16.04 19.41 -1.52
N VAL A 180 15.04 19.21 -2.37
CA VAL A 180 15.05 19.77 -3.74
C VAL A 180 15.18 21.29 -3.73
N LEU A 181 14.42 22.00 -2.88
CA LEU A 181 14.47 23.46 -2.81
C LEU A 181 15.83 23.96 -2.28
N ALA A 182 16.35 23.31 -1.24
CA ALA A 182 17.65 23.65 -0.67
C ALA A 182 18.79 23.43 -1.68
N LEU A 183 18.71 22.36 -2.48
CA LEU A 183 19.71 22.06 -3.53
C LEU A 183 19.63 23.05 -4.70
N GLU A 184 18.44 23.43 -5.14
CA GLU A 184 18.25 24.42 -6.20
C GLU A 184 18.80 25.78 -5.81
N GLU A 185 18.59 26.19 -4.57
CA GLU A 185 19.17 27.43 -4.01
C GLU A 185 20.70 27.34 -3.92
N ALA A 186 21.23 26.29 -3.25
CA ALA A 186 22.68 26.11 -3.06
C ALA A 186 23.45 25.92 -4.38
N GLY A 187 22.82 25.27 -5.35
CA GLY A 187 23.37 25.02 -6.69
C GLY A 187 23.19 26.18 -7.65
N ASN A 188 22.31 27.16 -7.35
CA ASN A 188 21.93 28.25 -8.23
C ASN A 188 21.44 27.74 -9.63
N GLY A 189 20.70 26.63 -9.62
CA GLY A 189 20.18 25.97 -10.82
C GLY A 189 21.22 25.18 -11.65
N ASP A 190 22.49 25.11 -11.21
CA ASP A 190 23.55 24.33 -11.85
C ASP A 190 23.53 22.88 -11.35
N LEU A 191 23.07 21.96 -12.20
CA LEU A 191 22.97 20.53 -11.88
C LEU A 191 24.34 19.89 -11.59
N ALA A 192 25.42 20.36 -12.22
CA ALA A 192 26.75 19.82 -11.94
C ALA A 192 27.19 20.15 -10.52
N ARG A 193 26.95 21.39 -10.08
CA ARG A 193 27.22 21.83 -8.71
C ARG A 193 26.32 21.10 -7.71
N ILE A 194 25.05 20.92 -8.03
CA ILE A 194 24.10 20.13 -7.21
C ILE A 194 24.62 18.69 -7.05
N GLY A 195 25.05 18.05 -8.14
CA GLY A 195 25.63 16.70 -8.10
C GLY A 195 26.82 16.59 -7.13
N GLN A 196 27.76 17.52 -7.19
CA GLN A 196 28.92 17.56 -6.27
C GLN A 196 28.50 17.70 -4.79
N LEU A 197 27.46 18.51 -4.51
CA LEU A 197 26.92 18.67 -3.16
C LEU A 197 26.32 17.34 -2.65
N VAL A 198 25.56 16.66 -3.48
CA VAL A 198 24.92 15.37 -3.15
C VAL A 198 26.00 14.29 -2.92
N GLU A 199 26.93 14.13 -3.84
CA GLU A 199 28.04 13.16 -3.70
C GLU A 199 28.84 13.38 -2.42
N LYS A 200 29.23 14.63 -2.15
CA LYS A 200 29.98 15.01 -0.93
C LYS A 200 29.18 14.70 0.36
N ALA A 201 27.89 14.88 0.35
CA ALA A 201 27.06 14.60 1.53
C ALA A 201 26.86 13.10 1.73
N LEU A 202 26.55 12.33 0.67
CA LEU A 202 26.37 10.88 0.74
C LEU A 202 27.68 10.16 1.12
N ALA A 203 28.85 10.64 0.68
CA ALA A 203 30.15 10.08 1.05
C ALA A 203 30.42 10.11 2.57
N LYS A 204 29.73 10.96 3.33
CA LYS A 204 29.83 11.01 4.79
C LYS A 204 28.96 9.98 5.51
N VAL A 205 28.05 9.31 4.81
CA VAL A 205 27.14 8.32 5.37
C VAL A 205 27.82 6.95 5.36
N ALA A 206 28.64 6.69 6.37
CA ALA A 206 29.52 5.51 6.43
C ALA A 206 28.78 4.15 6.37
N TRP A 207 27.53 4.11 6.80
CA TRP A 207 26.73 2.88 6.79
C TRP A 207 26.01 2.61 5.47
N LEU A 208 25.98 3.56 4.53
CA LEU A 208 25.26 3.43 3.26
C LEU A 208 25.70 2.18 2.46
N SER A 209 26.99 1.84 2.51
CA SER A 209 27.54 0.63 1.88
C SER A 209 26.99 -0.70 2.46
N ARG A 210 26.38 -0.68 3.64
CA ARG A 210 25.81 -1.89 4.27
C ARG A 210 24.47 -2.31 3.62
N VAL A 211 23.83 -1.39 2.90
CA VAL A 211 22.56 -1.62 2.20
C VAL A 211 22.73 -1.81 0.69
N ASN A 212 23.98 -2.03 0.23
CA ASN A 212 24.24 -2.37 -1.16
C ASN A 212 23.50 -3.64 -1.58
N GLU A 213 23.07 -3.69 -2.83
CA GLU A 213 22.32 -4.80 -3.42
C GLU A 213 20.98 -5.10 -2.71
N LYS A 214 20.44 -4.13 -1.97
CA LYS A 214 19.11 -4.17 -1.38
C LYS A 214 18.11 -3.33 -2.18
N THR A 215 16.82 -3.41 -1.81
CA THR A 215 15.78 -2.55 -2.38
C THR A 215 15.93 -1.10 -1.89
N LEU A 216 15.76 -0.15 -2.79
CA LEU A 216 15.63 1.27 -2.46
C LEU A 216 14.14 1.65 -2.47
N TYR A 217 13.61 1.97 -1.30
CA TYR A 217 12.23 2.44 -1.13
C TYR A 217 12.21 3.97 -1.25
N ILE A 218 11.65 4.48 -2.34
CA ILE A 218 11.57 5.92 -2.57
C ILE A 218 10.25 6.50 -2.09
N VAL A 219 10.35 7.61 -1.38
CA VAL A 219 9.26 8.35 -0.75
C VAL A 219 9.36 9.82 -1.16
N GLY A 220 8.34 10.60 -0.93
CA GLY A 220 8.30 12.02 -1.26
C GLY A 220 7.52 12.33 -2.52
N GLY A 221 7.04 13.57 -2.58
CA GLY A 221 6.10 13.99 -3.63
C GLY A 221 6.73 14.08 -5.01
N THR A 222 8.00 14.46 -5.09
CA THR A 222 8.71 14.68 -6.36
C THR A 222 9.13 13.34 -6.96
N TRP A 223 9.65 12.40 -6.17
CA TRP A 223 9.97 11.06 -6.66
C TRP A 223 8.71 10.26 -7.05
N ARG A 224 7.58 10.46 -6.36
CA ARG A 224 6.31 9.88 -6.81
C ARG A 224 5.85 10.43 -8.17
N ALA A 225 6.12 11.70 -8.45
CA ALA A 225 5.86 12.27 -9.78
C ALA A 225 6.80 11.67 -10.83
N LEU A 226 8.09 11.49 -10.51
CA LEU A 226 9.08 10.83 -11.36
C LEU A 226 8.66 9.38 -11.68
N ALA A 227 8.25 8.61 -10.66
CA ALA A 227 7.77 7.24 -10.84
C ALA A 227 6.51 7.17 -11.72
N LYS A 228 5.57 8.13 -11.56
CA LYS A 228 4.40 8.21 -12.42
C LYS A 228 4.78 8.43 -13.89
N LEU A 229 5.72 9.33 -14.16
CA LEU A 229 6.25 9.54 -15.51
C LEU A 229 6.92 8.28 -16.07
N HIS A 230 7.65 7.55 -15.23
CA HIS A 230 8.27 6.28 -15.64
C HIS A 230 7.22 5.23 -16.00
N MET A 231 6.15 5.10 -15.21
CA MET A 231 5.01 4.22 -15.52
C MET A 231 4.36 4.61 -16.87
N GLU A 232 4.13 5.90 -17.11
CA GLU A 232 3.59 6.40 -18.38
C GLU A 232 4.53 6.09 -19.55
N ALA A 233 5.83 6.35 -19.40
CA ALA A 233 6.84 6.11 -20.43
C ALA A 233 7.02 4.64 -20.79
N THR A 234 6.84 3.73 -19.83
CA THR A 234 6.94 2.28 -20.02
C THR A 234 5.61 1.63 -20.40
N GLY A 235 4.52 2.39 -20.42
CA GLY A 235 3.18 1.83 -20.64
C GLY A 235 2.75 0.86 -19.54
N TYR A 236 3.18 1.11 -18.30
CA TYR A 236 2.86 0.23 -17.17
C TYR A 236 1.35 0.18 -16.94
N PRO A 237 0.73 -1.01 -16.89
CA PRO A 237 -0.72 -1.12 -17.02
C PRO A 237 -1.52 -0.78 -15.75
N LEU A 238 -0.89 -0.76 -14.57
CA LEU A 238 -1.56 -0.49 -13.30
C LEU A 238 -1.13 0.87 -12.72
N GLU A 239 -2.01 1.86 -12.79
CA GLU A 239 -1.74 3.24 -12.34
C GLU A 239 -1.80 3.38 -10.80
N VAL A 240 -1.23 2.45 -10.05
CA VAL A 240 -1.10 2.49 -8.58
C VAL A 240 0.35 2.70 -8.22
N LEU A 241 0.66 3.82 -7.57
CA LEU A 241 2.06 4.15 -7.22
C LEU A 241 2.60 3.33 -6.05
N HIS A 242 1.74 2.98 -5.08
CA HIS A 242 2.19 2.21 -3.91
C HIS A 242 2.60 0.80 -4.31
N GLN A 243 3.83 0.43 -3.95
CA GLN A 243 4.48 -0.82 -4.38
C GLN A 243 4.68 -0.95 -5.91
N TYR A 244 4.70 0.17 -6.64
CA TYR A 244 5.28 0.14 -7.97
C TYR A 244 6.77 -0.19 -7.84
N GLU A 245 7.17 -1.29 -8.44
CA GLU A 245 8.56 -1.76 -8.46
C GLU A 245 9.11 -1.72 -9.88
N CYS A 246 10.34 -1.30 -10.02
CA CYS A 246 11.05 -1.30 -11.28
C CYS A 246 12.53 -1.64 -11.08
N ASP A 247 13.14 -2.13 -12.14
CA ASP A 247 14.57 -2.40 -12.20
C ASP A 247 15.39 -1.13 -11.95
N ALA A 248 16.43 -1.24 -11.12
CA ALA A 248 17.25 -0.09 -10.74
C ALA A 248 18.03 0.51 -11.93
N TYR A 249 18.47 -0.30 -12.87
CA TYR A 249 19.18 0.18 -14.07
C TYR A 249 18.24 0.94 -15.00
N GLU A 250 17.00 0.43 -15.19
CA GLU A 250 15.98 1.14 -15.99
C GLU A 250 15.63 2.49 -15.38
N MET A 251 15.39 2.54 -14.06
CA MET A 251 15.14 3.79 -13.35
C MET A 251 16.33 4.75 -13.44
N GLN A 252 17.54 4.26 -13.30
CA GLN A 252 18.75 5.09 -13.41
C GLN A 252 18.87 5.72 -14.80
N ARG A 253 18.65 4.94 -15.86
CA ARG A 253 18.60 5.47 -17.23
C ARG A 253 17.53 6.54 -17.38
N TYR A 254 16.37 6.32 -16.83
CA TYR A 254 15.27 7.27 -16.89
C TYR A 254 15.59 8.57 -16.12
N CYS A 255 16.17 8.47 -14.93
CA CYS A 255 16.63 9.62 -14.16
C CYS A 255 17.61 10.48 -14.98
N ARG A 256 18.56 9.85 -15.69
CA ARG A 256 19.51 10.53 -16.56
C ARG A 256 18.84 11.28 -17.71
N LEU A 257 17.80 10.73 -18.31
CA LEU A 257 17.03 11.43 -19.35
C LEU A 257 16.31 12.66 -18.80
N ILE A 258 15.73 12.56 -17.60
CA ILE A 258 15.05 13.68 -16.93
C ILE A 258 16.04 14.77 -16.50
N SER A 259 17.16 14.41 -15.86
CA SER A 259 18.15 15.38 -15.38
C SER A 259 18.82 16.14 -16.53
N THR A 260 18.99 15.51 -17.70
CA THR A 260 19.53 16.16 -18.91
C THR A 260 18.48 16.90 -19.75
N LYS A 261 17.22 16.97 -19.28
CA LYS A 261 16.09 17.63 -19.98
C LYS A 261 15.80 17.06 -21.39
N GLN A 262 16.09 15.78 -21.60
CA GLN A 262 15.84 15.10 -22.88
C GLN A 262 14.41 14.49 -22.97
N THR A 263 13.55 14.74 -21.99
CA THR A 263 12.19 14.21 -21.91
C THR A 263 11.19 15.35 -21.74
N ASP A 264 10.05 15.25 -22.40
CA ASP A 264 8.94 16.18 -22.22
C ASP A 264 8.23 15.93 -20.89
N LEU A 265 8.03 16.99 -20.10
CA LEU A 265 7.43 16.95 -18.76
C LEU A 265 6.01 17.54 -18.74
N VAL A 266 5.33 17.60 -19.89
CA VAL A 266 4.01 18.26 -20.00
C VAL A 266 2.96 17.63 -19.10
N SER A 267 3.00 16.32 -18.88
CA SER A 267 2.04 15.60 -18.02
C SER A 267 2.22 15.89 -16.52
N VAL A 268 3.31 16.56 -16.12
CA VAL A 268 3.57 16.90 -14.72
C VAL A 268 2.96 18.23 -14.35
N ALA A 269 2.33 18.30 -13.17
CA ALA A 269 1.83 19.55 -12.60
C ALA A 269 2.96 20.60 -12.54
N SER A 270 2.65 21.82 -12.98
CA SER A 270 3.64 22.90 -13.14
C SER A 270 4.50 23.15 -11.88
N ASN A 271 3.91 23.04 -10.70
CA ASN A 271 4.59 23.25 -9.41
C ASN A 271 5.63 22.19 -9.03
N ARG A 272 5.81 21.14 -9.84
CA ARG A 272 6.82 20.09 -9.64
C ARG A 272 7.76 19.94 -10.81
N ARG A 273 7.41 20.51 -11.95
CA ARG A 273 8.16 20.34 -13.20
C ARG A 273 9.61 20.82 -13.06
N ASP A 274 9.79 21.98 -12.42
CA ASP A 274 11.11 22.57 -12.23
C ASP A 274 11.99 21.77 -11.29
N ALA A 275 11.39 21.13 -10.27
CA ALA A 275 12.09 20.32 -9.27
C ALA A 275 12.48 18.90 -9.76
N LEU A 276 11.91 18.41 -10.86
CA LEU A 276 12.13 17.05 -11.33
C LEU A 276 13.56 16.76 -11.78
N PRO A 277 14.26 17.64 -12.53
CA PRO A 277 15.65 17.38 -12.92
C PRO A 277 16.58 17.21 -11.72
N THR A 278 16.43 18.08 -10.71
CA THR A 278 17.18 18.00 -9.46
C THR A 278 16.87 16.70 -8.69
N ALA A 279 15.59 16.36 -8.55
CA ALA A 279 15.18 15.11 -7.87
C ALA A 279 15.64 13.84 -8.61
N ALA A 280 15.64 13.85 -9.94
CA ALA A 280 16.16 12.75 -10.74
C ALA A 280 17.68 12.60 -10.57
N LEU A 281 18.43 13.71 -10.54
CA LEU A 281 19.88 13.70 -10.28
C LEU A 281 20.20 13.14 -8.88
N VAL A 282 19.47 13.58 -7.85
CA VAL A 282 19.64 13.05 -6.48
C VAL A 282 19.39 11.54 -6.45
N LEU A 283 18.33 11.06 -7.10
CA LEU A 283 18.03 9.62 -7.15
C LEU A 283 19.12 8.86 -7.93
N GLU A 284 19.59 9.40 -9.05
CA GLU A 284 20.66 8.79 -9.84
C GLU A 284 21.94 8.60 -9.02
N ILE A 285 22.38 9.65 -8.29
CA ILE A 285 23.58 9.61 -7.46
C ILE A 285 23.39 8.66 -6.27
N LEU A 286 22.21 8.66 -5.65
CA LEU A 286 21.91 7.73 -4.56
C LEU A 286 21.95 6.26 -5.04
N MET A 287 21.41 5.96 -6.22
CA MET A 287 21.49 4.63 -6.83
C MET A 287 22.92 4.23 -7.15
N GLN A 288 23.77 5.16 -7.60
CA GLN A 288 25.20 4.90 -7.82
C GLN A 288 25.93 4.56 -6.52
N ALA A 289 25.60 5.25 -5.42
CA ALA A 289 26.22 5.02 -4.12
C ALA A 289 25.75 3.71 -3.44
N MET A 290 24.50 3.31 -3.65
CA MET A 290 23.87 2.14 -3.00
C MET A 290 23.88 0.90 -3.88
N GLN A 291 23.87 1.04 -5.21
CA GLN A 291 23.75 -0.05 -6.19
C GLN A 291 22.56 -0.98 -5.88
N PRO A 292 21.32 -0.45 -5.79
CA PRO A 292 20.16 -1.25 -5.43
C PRO A 292 19.82 -2.27 -6.51
N THR A 293 19.16 -3.37 -6.12
CA THR A 293 18.62 -4.36 -7.07
C THR A 293 17.30 -3.91 -7.67
N ALA A 294 16.48 -3.21 -6.89
CA ALA A 294 15.18 -2.71 -7.30
C ALA A 294 14.85 -1.38 -6.64
N ILE A 295 13.97 -0.62 -7.28
CA ILE A 295 13.37 0.59 -6.75
C ILE A 295 11.90 0.30 -6.48
N THR A 296 11.44 0.54 -5.25
CA THR A 296 10.03 0.39 -4.87
C THR A 296 9.47 1.72 -4.37
N VAL A 297 8.32 2.11 -4.89
CA VAL A 297 7.66 3.37 -4.52
C VAL A 297 6.74 3.16 -3.34
N SER A 298 6.87 3.98 -2.28
CA SER A 298 5.89 4.02 -1.21
C SER A 298 4.98 5.26 -1.31
N ALA A 299 3.67 5.03 -1.24
CA ALA A 299 2.70 6.11 -1.06
C ALA A 299 2.65 6.60 0.40
N ASN A 300 3.05 5.74 1.33
CA ASN A 300 3.10 6.01 2.77
C ASN A 300 4.46 6.62 3.15
N ALA A 301 4.43 7.55 4.10
CA ALA A 301 5.58 8.33 4.53
C ALA A 301 5.42 8.73 6.00
N VAL A 302 6.01 9.87 6.38
CA VAL A 302 5.97 10.42 7.76
C VAL A 302 4.56 10.44 8.35
N ARG A 303 3.53 10.82 7.59
CA ARG A 303 2.14 10.91 8.09
C ARG A 303 1.60 9.55 8.55
N GLU A 304 1.75 8.55 7.72
CA GLU A 304 1.31 7.19 8.04
C GLU A 304 2.24 6.56 9.07
N GLY A 305 3.52 6.95 9.08
CA GLY A 305 4.52 6.54 10.07
C GLY A 305 4.21 7.02 11.48
N VAL A 306 3.73 8.25 11.63
CA VAL A 306 3.28 8.76 12.93
C VAL A 306 2.14 7.90 13.49
N LEU A 307 1.14 7.55 12.68
CA LEU A 307 0.06 6.65 13.09
C LEU A 307 0.58 5.25 13.44
N TYR A 308 1.52 4.73 12.64
CA TYR A 308 2.11 3.41 12.87
C TYR A 308 2.95 3.37 14.15
N ALA A 309 3.70 4.45 14.44
CA ALA A 309 4.52 4.56 15.64
C ALA A 309 3.71 4.51 16.94
N GLU A 310 2.47 5.00 16.92
CA GLU A 310 1.55 4.98 18.07
C GLU A 310 0.93 3.61 18.31
N LEU A 311 0.99 2.70 17.31
CA LEU A 311 0.44 1.36 17.45
C LEU A 311 1.26 0.51 18.42
N LYS A 312 0.56 -0.17 19.33
CA LYS A 312 1.19 -1.21 20.17
C LYS A 312 1.73 -2.33 19.27
N ASN A 313 2.85 -2.94 19.64
CA ASN A 313 3.52 -3.99 18.87
C ASN A 313 2.60 -5.14 18.42
N LYS A 314 1.60 -5.50 19.23
CA LYS A 314 0.62 -6.53 18.88
C LYS A 314 -0.21 -6.17 17.64
N TYR A 315 -0.54 -4.89 17.42
CA TYR A 315 -1.29 -4.41 16.26
C TYR A 315 -0.38 -4.22 15.03
N ARG A 316 0.87 -3.80 15.22
CA ARG A 316 1.84 -3.69 14.12
C ARG A 316 2.09 -5.03 13.41
N ARG A 317 1.97 -6.16 14.15
CA ARG A 317 2.17 -7.52 13.64
C ARG A 317 0.96 -8.08 12.87
N LEU A 318 -0.17 -7.39 12.86
CA LEU A 318 -1.32 -7.79 12.06
C LEU A 318 -0.99 -7.70 10.58
N ASP A 319 -1.49 -8.65 9.83
CA ASP A 319 -1.42 -8.63 8.37
C ASP A 319 -2.32 -7.50 7.84
N PRO A 320 -1.74 -6.45 7.20
CA PRO A 320 -2.53 -5.30 6.78
C PRO A 320 -3.47 -5.62 5.62
N LEU A 321 -3.10 -6.55 4.73
CA LEU A 321 -3.98 -6.94 3.62
C LEU A 321 -5.23 -7.63 4.15
N LEU A 322 -5.07 -8.61 5.03
CA LEU A 322 -6.20 -9.35 5.57
C LEU A 322 -7.12 -8.45 6.39
N LEU A 323 -6.54 -7.58 7.21
CA LEU A 323 -7.32 -6.62 8.00
C LEU A 323 -8.10 -5.66 7.10
N ALA A 324 -7.48 -5.11 6.06
CA ALA A 324 -8.16 -4.25 5.09
C ALA A 324 -9.27 -4.99 4.33
N CYS A 325 -9.06 -6.27 4.01
CA CYS A 325 -10.08 -7.11 3.38
C CYS A 325 -11.25 -7.40 4.33
N GLU A 326 -11.01 -7.60 5.62
CA GLU A 326 -12.07 -7.75 6.62
C GLU A 326 -12.92 -6.48 6.75
N GLU A 327 -12.25 -5.33 6.96
CA GLU A 327 -12.93 -4.03 7.04
C GLU A 327 -13.74 -3.72 5.75
N MET A 328 -13.22 -4.11 4.59
CA MET A 328 -13.94 -3.97 3.31
C MET A 328 -15.13 -4.94 3.24
N ALA A 329 -14.96 -6.18 3.69
CA ALA A 329 -16.04 -7.17 3.70
C ALA A 329 -17.20 -6.75 4.61
N GLU A 330 -16.91 -6.21 5.79
CA GLU A 330 -17.93 -5.69 6.70
C GLU A 330 -18.75 -4.56 6.09
N ARG A 331 -18.11 -3.69 5.29
CA ARG A 331 -18.80 -2.56 4.65
C ARG A 331 -19.52 -2.92 3.37
N MET A 332 -19.03 -3.86 2.57
CA MET A 332 -19.42 -4.03 1.17
C MET A 332 -19.90 -5.43 0.80
N CYS A 333 -19.66 -6.46 1.62
CA CYS A 333 -20.14 -7.82 1.37
C CYS A 333 -21.46 -8.10 2.09
N LYS A 334 -22.19 -9.12 1.64
CA LYS A 334 -23.44 -9.56 2.30
C LYS A 334 -23.20 -10.06 3.72
N SER A 335 -22.05 -10.73 3.93
CA SER A 335 -21.68 -11.30 5.21
C SER A 335 -20.16 -11.48 5.28
N ALA A 336 -19.51 -10.80 6.22
CA ALA A 336 -18.08 -10.97 6.49
C ALA A 336 -17.77 -12.40 6.98
N SER A 337 -18.66 -13.01 7.80
CA SER A 337 -18.47 -14.37 8.31
C SER A 337 -18.43 -15.44 7.22
N TYR A 338 -19.12 -15.22 6.09
CA TYR A 338 -19.03 -16.12 4.94
C TYR A 338 -17.62 -16.18 4.34
N GLY A 339 -16.90 -15.06 4.32
CA GLY A 339 -15.51 -15.02 3.87
C GLY A 339 -14.59 -15.94 4.68
N HIS A 340 -14.79 -16.00 6.00
CA HIS A 340 -14.04 -16.91 6.88
C HIS A 340 -14.38 -18.39 6.62
N GLU A 341 -15.66 -18.73 6.42
CA GLU A 341 -16.05 -20.09 6.02
C GLU A 341 -15.41 -20.50 4.70
N LEU A 342 -15.38 -19.59 3.70
CA LEU A 342 -14.72 -19.81 2.42
C LEU A 342 -13.23 -20.06 2.59
N ALA A 343 -12.55 -19.27 3.44
CA ALA A 343 -11.13 -19.43 3.68
C ALA A 343 -10.81 -20.82 4.23
N VAL A 344 -11.61 -21.30 5.16
CA VAL A 344 -11.53 -22.65 5.71
C VAL A 344 -11.84 -23.71 4.64
N TRP A 345 -12.89 -23.50 3.85
CA TRP A 345 -13.35 -24.45 2.83
C TRP A 345 -12.35 -24.63 1.69
N THR A 346 -11.62 -23.58 1.35
CA THR A 346 -10.59 -23.58 0.29
C THR A 346 -9.19 -23.88 0.79
N ASP A 347 -8.95 -24.14 2.09
CA ASP A 347 -7.63 -24.25 2.70
C ASP A 347 -6.70 -25.27 2.02
N ALA A 348 -7.28 -26.39 1.57
CA ALA A 348 -6.54 -27.45 0.89
C ALA A 348 -6.33 -27.21 -0.62
N LEU A 349 -6.83 -26.08 -1.18
CA LEU A 349 -6.86 -25.88 -2.63
C LEU A 349 -5.44 -25.84 -3.23
N TYR A 350 -4.50 -25.22 -2.54
CA TYR A 350 -3.14 -25.01 -3.01
C TYR A 350 -2.09 -25.94 -2.41
N LYS A 351 -2.52 -27.01 -1.72
CA LYS A 351 -1.60 -27.96 -1.08
C LYS A 351 -0.52 -28.54 -2.00
N HIS A 352 -0.81 -28.67 -3.29
CA HIS A 352 0.08 -29.19 -4.30
C HIS A 352 0.40 -28.17 -5.41
N ALA A 353 0.05 -26.90 -5.19
CA ALA A 353 0.33 -25.83 -6.14
C ALA A 353 1.83 -25.53 -6.21
N LYS A 354 2.26 -25.10 -7.39
CA LYS A 354 3.61 -24.61 -7.65
C LYS A 354 3.49 -23.23 -8.27
N PRO A 355 3.38 -22.19 -7.44
CA PRO A 355 3.40 -20.81 -7.93
C PRO A 355 4.78 -20.46 -8.48
N GLU A 356 4.83 -19.48 -9.35
CA GLU A 356 6.06 -18.97 -9.94
C GLU A 356 6.49 -17.64 -9.29
N ALA A 357 5.55 -16.69 -9.17
CA ALA A 357 5.83 -15.38 -8.59
C ALA A 357 5.65 -15.33 -7.06
N PHE A 358 4.96 -16.30 -6.45
CA PHE A 358 4.59 -16.26 -5.05
C PHE A 358 5.22 -17.39 -4.24
N SER A 359 5.57 -17.13 -2.99
CA SER A 359 5.81 -18.20 -2.03
C SER A 359 4.49 -18.95 -1.72
N SER A 360 4.59 -20.17 -1.18
CA SER A 360 3.39 -20.90 -0.75
C SER A 360 2.60 -20.16 0.34
N ASP A 361 3.28 -19.45 1.23
CA ASP A 361 2.66 -18.66 2.29
C ASP A 361 1.95 -17.44 1.71
N GLU A 362 2.58 -16.72 0.77
CA GLU A 362 1.96 -15.59 0.08
C GLU A 362 0.76 -16.01 -0.75
N LEU A 363 0.85 -17.12 -1.48
CA LEU A 363 -0.30 -17.64 -2.24
C LEU A 363 -1.48 -17.98 -1.32
N ASN A 364 -1.24 -18.58 -0.15
CA ASN A 364 -2.28 -18.86 0.84
C ASN A 364 -2.84 -17.58 1.46
N ARG A 365 -2.01 -16.58 1.68
CA ARG A 365 -2.40 -15.26 2.15
C ARG A 365 -3.34 -14.56 1.16
N LEU A 366 -2.96 -14.54 -0.14
CA LEU A 366 -3.80 -14.01 -1.22
C LEU A 366 -5.12 -14.78 -1.34
N ARG A 367 -5.11 -16.11 -1.22
CA ARG A 367 -6.32 -16.93 -1.19
C ARG A 367 -7.24 -16.51 -0.04
N HIS A 368 -6.71 -16.33 1.17
CA HIS A 368 -7.49 -15.88 2.31
C HIS A 368 -8.10 -14.49 2.08
N ALA A 369 -7.29 -13.53 1.63
CA ALA A 369 -7.77 -12.20 1.25
C ALA A 369 -8.89 -12.26 0.22
N GLY A 370 -8.72 -13.06 -0.84
CA GLY A 370 -9.74 -13.25 -1.87
C GLY A 370 -11.04 -13.90 -1.35
N CYS A 371 -10.96 -14.78 -0.36
CA CYS A 371 -12.16 -15.33 0.30
C CYS A 371 -12.94 -14.24 1.04
N LEU A 372 -12.26 -13.41 1.82
CA LEU A 372 -12.90 -12.33 2.60
C LEU A 372 -13.70 -11.38 1.70
N ILE A 373 -13.11 -10.97 0.57
CA ILE A 373 -13.72 -10.00 -0.35
C ILE A 373 -14.41 -10.63 -1.55
N SER A 374 -14.65 -11.95 -1.53
CA SER A 374 -15.18 -12.69 -2.68
C SER A 374 -16.59 -12.25 -3.11
N ASP A 375 -17.36 -11.64 -2.21
CA ASP A 375 -18.73 -11.21 -2.46
C ASP A 375 -18.86 -9.70 -2.74
N LEU A 376 -17.76 -8.99 -2.99
CA LEU A 376 -17.80 -7.64 -3.53
C LEU A 376 -18.58 -7.62 -4.85
N ALA A 377 -19.21 -6.50 -5.18
CA ALA A 377 -20.02 -6.31 -6.37
C ALA A 377 -21.30 -7.19 -6.42
N TRP A 378 -21.74 -7.79 -5.31
CA TRP A 378 -22.95 -8.63 -5.28
C TRP A 378 -24.23 -7.87 -5.67
N ASP A 379 -24.29 -6.58 -5.38
CA ASP A 379 -25.40 -5.65 -5.66
C ASP A 379 -25.34 -5.04 -7.06
N ASN A 380 -24.24 -5.25 -7.80
CA ASN A 380 -24.11 -4.76 -9.16
C ASN A 380 -24.86 -5.65 -10.16
N HIS A 381 -25.19 -5.09 -11.31
CA HIS A 381 -25.80 -5.84 -12.41
C HIS A 381 -24.91 -7.05 -12.80
N PRO A 382 -25.49 -8.27 -12.94
CA PRO A 382 -24.72 -9.49 -13.16
C PRO A 382 -23.68 -9.44 -14.28
N SER A 383 -24.01 -8.77 -15.40
CA SER A 383 -23.10 -8.64 -16.56
C SER A 383 -21.85 -7.81 -16.30
N PHE A 384 -21.80 -7.03 -15.22
CA PHE A 384 -20.67 -6.15 -14.90
C PHE A 384 -19.89 -6.59 -13.65
N ARG A 385 -20.38 -7.56 -12.89
CA ARG A 385 -19.79 -7.98 -11.61
C ARG A 385 -18.32 -8.34 -11.74
N ALA A 386 -17.95 -9.08 -12.79
CA ALA A 386 -16.57 -9.49 -13.02
C ALA A 386 -15.64 -8.28 -13.26
N GLN A 387 -16.10 -7.30 -14.01
CA GLN A 387 -15.35 -6.07 -14.29
C GLN A 387 -15.26 -5.19 -13.05
N VAL A 388 -16.37 -4.98 -12.34
CA VAL A 388 -16.42 -4.12 -11.15
C VAL A 388 -15.52 -4.67 -10.06
N ILE A 389 -15.59 -5.98 -9.76
CA ILE A 389 -14.74 -6.56 -8.71
C ILE A 389 -13.26 -6.49 -9.06
N ALA A 390 -12.91 -6.72 -10.35
CA ALA A 390 -11.53 -6.58 -10.81
C ALA A 390 -11.02 -5.15 -10.60
N GLN A 391 -11.77 -4.16 -11.06
CA GLN A 391 -11.42 -2.76 -10.92
C GLN A 391 -11.33 -2.33 -9.45
N THR A 392 -12.27 -2.76 -8.62
CA THR A 392 -12.27 -2.47 -7.18
C THR A 392 -11.00 -3.00 -6.52
N VAL A 393 -10.61 -4.25 -6.77
CA VAL A 393 -9.41 -4.86 -6.18
C VAL A 393 -8.13 -4.21 -6.67
N LEU A 394 -8.04 -3.90 -7.97
CA LEU A 394 -6.86 -3.26 -8.55
C LEU A 394 -6.61 -1.87 -7.96
N THR A 395 -7.68 -1.11 -7.70
CA THR A 395 -7.59 0.30 -7.27
C THR A 395 -7.83 0.52 -5.78
N ALA A 396 -8.21 -0.53 -5.03
CA ALA A 396 -8.40 -0.42 -3.59
C ALA A 396 -7.12 0.10 -2.89
N PRO A 397 -7.25 0.91 -1.85
CA PRO A 397 -6.12 1.45 -1.09
C PRO A 397 -5.50 0.39 -0.17
N PHE A 398 -5.35 -0.83 -0.65
CA PHE A 398 -4.69 -1.91 0.07
C PHE A 398 -3.21 -1.61 0.30
N VAL A 399 -2.72 -1.97 1.46
CA VAL A 399 -1.32 -1.99 1.83
C VAL A 399 -0.85 -3.42 2.06
N GLY A 400 0.44 -3.66 1.98
CA GLY A 400 1.00 -5.02 2.15
C GLY A 400 0.65 -5.98 1.03
N ILE A 401 0.45 -5.53 -0.20
CA ILE A 401 0.20 -6.36 -1.38
C ILE A 401 0.93 -5.81 -2.60
N SER A 402 1.70 -6.64 -3.28
CA SER A 402 2.39 -6.29 -4.52
C SER A 402 1.40 -6.09 -5.70
N HIS A 403 1.88 -5.51 -6.79
CA HIS A 403 1.08 -5.38 -8.01
C HIS A 403 0.68 -6.75 -8.57
N GLU A 404 1.58 -7.74 -8.55
CA GLU A 404 1.29 -9.11 -8.95
C GLU A 404 0.20 -9.73 -8.07
N GLY A 405 0.26 -9.51 -6.76
CA GLY A 405 -0.78 -9.96 -5.82
C GLY A 405 -2.14 -9.34 -6.10
N ARG A 406 -2.19 -8.03 -6.46
CA ARG A 406 -3.43 -7.35 -6.88
C ARG A 406 -4.00 -7.95 -8.16
N ILE A 407 -3.15 -8.18 -9.15
CA ILE A 407 -3.55 -8.78 -10.42
C ILE A 407 -4.07 -10.20 -10.18
N PHE A 408 -3.40 -10.99 -9.33
CA PHE A 408 -3.85 -12.34 -8.95
C PHE A 408 -5.25 -12.31 -8.34
N LEU A 409 -5.49 -11.47 -7.34
CA LEU A 409 -6.80 -11.33 -6.70
C LEU A 409 -7.87 -10.85 -7.68
N ALA A 410 -7.59 -9.83 -8.49
CA ALA A 410 -8.52 -9.30 -9.48
C ALA A 410 -8.92 -10.37 -10.51
N ARG A 411 -7.95 -11.15 -11.00
CA ARG A 411 -8.22 -12.26 -11.91
C ARG A 411 -9.04 -13.37 -11.24
N ALA A 412 -8.64 -13.82 -10.07
CA ALA A 412 -9.36 -14.86 -9.33
C ALA A 412 -10.82 -14.47 -9.07
N LEU A 413 -11.04 -13.26 -8.57
CA LEU A 413 -12.39 -12.79 -8.25
C LEU A 413 -13.25 -12.50 -9.50
N SER A 414 -12.63 -12.18 -10.64
CA SER A 414 -13.34 -12.11 -11.93
C SER A 414 -13.86 -13.47 -12.34
N PHE A 415 -13.06 -14.54 -12.23
CA PHE A 415 -13.47 -15.91 -12.55
C PHE A 415 -14.57 -16.45 -11.64
N ARG A 416 -14.75 -15.89 -10.44
CA ARG A 416 -15.92 -16.19 -9.62
C ARG A 416 -17.24 -15.81 -10.33
N HIS A 417 -17.25 -14.73 -11.10
CA HIS A 417 -18.45 -14.24 -11.78
C HIS A 417 -18.54 -14.68 -13.24
N GLU A 418 -17.41 -14.82 -13.94
CA GLU A 418 -17.37 -15.20 -15.34
C GLU A 418 -16.35 -16.31 -15.59
N VAL A 419 -16.71 -17.29 -16.45
CA VAL A 419 -15.83 -18.44 -16.78
C VAL A 419 -14.79 -18.07 -17.84
N ASN A 420 -15.18 -17.17 -18.75
CA ASN A 420 -14.32 -16.69 -19.81
C ASN A 420 -13.44 -15.52 -19.32
N GLU A 421 -12.38 -15.26 -20.03
CA GLU A 421 -11.51 -14.14 -19.71
C GLU A 421 -12.25 -12.80 -19.79
N VAL A 422 -12.19 -12.03 -18.72
CA VAL A 422 -12.76 -10.67 -18.68
C VAL A 422 -11.89 -9.76 -19.53
N LYS A 423 -12.39 -9.32 -20.67
CA LYS A 423 -11.64 -8.50 -21.64
C LYS A 423 -11.41 -7.06 -21.16
N HIS A 424 -12.13 -6.59 -20.14
CA HIS A 424 -12.09 -5.20 -19.69
C HIS A 424 -11.56 -5.09 -18.26
N GLY A 425 -10.62 -4.17 -18.05
CA GLY A 425 -10.05 -3.85 -16.74
C GLY A 425 -8.73 -4.56 -16.39
N LEU A 426 -8.33 -5.58 -17.15
CA LEU A 426 -7.06 -6.32 -16.96
C LEU A 426 -6.12 -6.22 -18.18
N ASN A 427 -6.37 -5.28 -19.09
CA ASN A 427 -5.58 -5.10 -20.30
C ASN A 427 -4.11 -4.80 -19.97
N GLY A 428 -3.20 -5.59 -20.52
CA GLY A 428 -1.77 -5.45 -20.27
C GLY A 428 -1.27 -6.06 -18.96
N MET A 429 -2.15 -6.36 -18.00
CA MET A 429 -1.79 -6.97 -16.72
C MET A 429 -1.69 -8.49 -16.88
N ARG A 430 -0.48 -9.02 -16.73
CA ARG A 430 -0.22 -10.45 -16.95
C ARG A 430 0.39 -11.07 -15.71
N LEU A 431 -0.06 -12.27 -15.40
CA LEU A 431 0.60 -13.21 -14.50
C LEU A 431 1.41 -14.20 -15.32
N SER A 432 2.30 -14.94 -14.69
CA SER A 432 2.86 -16.15 -15.29
C SER A 432 1.73 -17.12 -15.66
N GLN A 433 2.00 -18.02 -16.59
CA GLN A 433 1.01 -19.03 -16.97
C GLN A 433 0.62 -19.94 -15.80
N ALA A 434 1.56 -20.19 -14.89
CA ALA A 434 1.33 -20.98 -13.68
C ALA A 434 0.40 -20.26 -12.72
N ASP A 435 0.70 -18.99 -12.40
CA ASP A 435 -0.07 -18.20 -11.45
C ASP A 435 -1.46 -17.83 -11.98
N ASP A 436 -1.59 -17.62 -13.31
CA ASP A 436 -2.90 -17.40 -13.93
C ASP A 436 -3.82 -18.62 -13.81
N ARG A 437 -3.27 -19.84 -14.01
CA ARG A 437 -4.02 -21.08 -13.76
C ARG A 437 -4.48 -21.20 -12.31
N LEU A 438 -3.61 -20.82 -11.35
CA LEU A 438 -3.95 -20.84 -9.92
C LEU A 438 -5.05 -19.84 -9.59
N ALA A 439 -4.97 -18.61 -10.11
CA ALA A 439 -6.01 -17.60 -9.96
C ALA A 439 -7.36 -18.08 -10.53
N ARG A 440 -7.34 -18.68 -11.73
CA ARG A 440 -8.53 -19.23 -12.36
C ARG A 440 -9.15 -20.38 -11.55
N ALA A 441 -8.34 -21.33 -11.10
CA ALA A 441 -8.79 -22.45 -10.28
C ALA A 441 -9.43 -21.98 -8.98
N PHE A 442 -8.85 -20.97 -8.33
CA PHE A 442 -9.40 -20.35 -7.13
C PHE A 442 -10.74 -19.67 -7.39
N GLY A 443 -10.82 -18.80 -8.38
CA GLY A 443 -12.07 -18.09 -8.70
C GLY A 443 -13.21 -19.04 -9.06
N LEU A 444 -12.93 -20.11 -9.82
CA LEU A 444 -13.93 -21.14 -10.17
C LEU A 444 -14.34 -21.97 -8.95
N SER A 445 -13.44 -22.20 -7.99
CA SER A 445 -13.77 -22.83 -6.71
C SER A 445 -14.66 -21.94 -5.83
N LEU A 446 -14.41 -20.62 -5.80
CA LEU A 446 -15.33 -19.66 -5.16
C LEU A 446 -16.71 -19.64 -5.82
N ARG A 447 -16.75 -19.75 -7.15
CA ARG A 447 -18.01 -19.86 -7.91
C ARG A 447 -18.80 -21.12 -7.55
N LEU A 448 -18.11 -22.25 -7.35
CA LEU A 448 -18.72 -23.49 -6.86
C LEU A 448 -19.29 -23.31 -5.45
N ALA A 449 -18.50 -22.75 -4.53
CA ALA A 449 -18.93 -22.47 -3.16
C ALA A 449 -20.17 -21.57 -3.10
N HIS A 450 -20.16 -20.48 -3.90
CA HIS A 450 -21.33 -19.60 -4.02
C HIS A 450 -22.60 -20.33 -4.49
N SER A 451 -22.45 -21.32 -5.38
CA SER A 451 -23.60 -22.08 -5.87
C SER A 451 -24.19 -23.01 -4.81
N LEU A 452 -23.34 -23.49 -3.90
CA LEU A 452 -23.76 -24.32 -2.76
C LEU A 452 -24.45 -23.51 -1.68
N SER A 453 -23.98 -22.29 -1.41
CA SER A 453 -24.31 -21.53 -0.21
C SER A 453 -25.10 -20.24 -0.45
N ALA A 454 -25.23 -19.80 -1.71
CA ALA A 454 -25.77 -18.48 -2.07
C ALA A 454 -25.04 -17.30 -1.35
N SER A 455 -23.77 -17.47 -0.99
CA SER A 455 -22.98 -16.56 -0.13
C SER A 455 -23.55 -16.37 1.28
N LEU A 456 -24.27 -17.35 1.80
CA LEU A 456 -24.78 -17.33 3.16
C LEU A 456 -23.88 -18.20 4.06
N PRO A 457 -23.59 -17.77 5.29
CA PRO A 457 -22.87 -18.57 6.26
C PRO A 457 -23.67 -19.79 6.72
N GLY A 458 -22.98 -20.80 7.27
CA GLY A 458 -23.58 -22.00 7.86
C GLY A 458 -23.81 -23.14 6.87
N VAL A 459 -23.61 -22.96 5.56
CA VAL A 459 -23.79 -24.01 4.55
C VAL A 459 -22.49 -24.75 4.25
N LEU A 460 -21.40 -24.02 4.05
CA LEU A 460 -20.09 -24.61 3.69
C LEU A 460 -19.56 -25.59 4.73
N PRO A 461 -19.77 -25.43 6.05
CA PRO A 461 -19.39 -26.41 7.05
C PRO A 461 -19.99 -27.81 6.86
N HIS A 462 -21.12 -27.93 6.16
CA HIS A 462 -21.75 -29.21 5.78
C HIS A 462 -21.21 -29.79 4.46
N THR A 463 -20.18 -29.19 3.91
CA THR A 463 -19.50 -29.63 2.68
C THR A 463 -18.01 -29.57 2.86
N ARG A 464 -17.25 -30.29 2.03
CA ARG A 464 -15.78 -30.26 2.06
C ARG A 464 -15.21 -30.32 0.66
N LEU A 465 -14.32 -29.36 0.35
CA LEU A 465 -13.52 -29.38 -0.86
C LEU A 465 -12.10 -29.90 -0.54
N LYS A 466 -11.63 -30.90 -1.29
CA LYS A 466 -10.28 -31.43 -1.15
C LYS A 466 -9.61 -31.53 -2.51
N ALA A 467 -8.54 -30.78 -2.70
CA ALA A 467 -7.70 -30.87 -3.88
C ALA A 467 -6.55 -31.87 -3.60
N GLY A 468 -6.52 -32.96 -4.34
CA GLY A 468 -5.43 -33.92 -4.40
C GLY A 468 -4.56 -33.70 -5.64
N ARG A 469 -3.61 -34.60 -5.90
CA ARG A 469 -2.75 -34.53 -7.08
C ARG A 469 -3.50 -34.80 -8.38
N GLU A 470 -4.53 -35.67 -8.33
CA GLU A 470 -5.28 -36.15 -9.50
C GLU A 470 -6.78 -35.82 -9.45
N LYS A 471 -7.30 -35.46 -8.29
CA LYS A 471 -8.74 -35.32 -8.07
C LYS A 471 -9.10 -34.11 -7.23
N LEU A 472 -10.11 -33.36 -7.67
CA LEU A 472 -10.83 -32.37 -6.88
C LEU A 472 -12.11 -33.04 -6.34
N THR A 473 -12.14 -33.32 -5.05
CA THR A 473 -13.26 -34.00 -4.41
C THR A 473 -14.11 -33.01 -3.66
N LEU A 474 -15.40 -32.93 -4.02
CA LEU A 474 -16.44 -32.28 -3.22
C LEU A 474 -17.19 -33.35 -2.43
N THR A 475 -17.20 -33.27 -1.11
CA THR A 475 -18.05 -34.10 -0.25
C THR A 475 -19.18 -33.25 0.31
N ILE A 476 -20.42 -33.71 0.17
CA ILE A 476 -21.62 -33.10 0.76
C ILE A 476 -22.16 -34.06 1.83
N SER A 477 -22.51 -33.51 3.01
CA SER A 477 -23.10 -34.34 4.07
C SER A 477 -24.42 -34.97 3.60
N LYS A 478 -24.78 -36.14 4.14
CA LYS A 478 -26.02 -36.81 3.74
C LYS A 478 -27.28 -35.96 4.03
N GLU A 479 -27.23 -35.18 5.10
CA GLU A 479 -28.32 -34.29 5.54
C GLU A 479 -28.53 -33.15 4.55
N GLN A 480 -27.45 -32.75 3.82
CA GLN A 480 -27.49 -31.65 2.85
C GLN A 480 -27.44 -32.14 1.38
N GLN A 481 -27.74 -33.40 1.12
CA GLN A 481 -27.66 -33.97 -0.23
C GLN A 481 -28.52 -33.22 -1.25
N ALA A 482 -29.59 -32.58 -0.81
CA ALA A 482 -30.46 -31.75 -1.65
C ALA A 482 -29.76 -30.50 -2.25
N LEU A 483 -28.59 -30.10 -1.73
CA LEU A 483 -27.77 -29.02 -2.32
C LEU A 483 -27.15 -29.42 -3.67
N ASN A 484 -27.09 -30.72 -3.96
CA ASN A 484 -26.58 -31.17 -5.25
C ASN A 484 -27.57 -30.93 -6.38
N GLY A 485 -27.04 -30.73 -7.58
CA GLY A 485 -27.81 -30.60 -8.81
C GLY A 485 -26.87 -30.37 -10.00
N PRO A 486 -27.44 -30.37 -11.23
CA PRO A 486 -26.64 -30.25 -12.46
C PRO A 486 -25.68 -29.09 -12.51
N ILE A 487 -26.04 -27.99 -11.82
CA ILE A 487 -25.16 -26.79 -11.76
C ILE A 487 -23.93 -27.02 -10.88
N ILE A 488 -24.08 -27.79 -9.80
CA ILE A 488 -22.97 -28.14 -8.89
C ILE A 488 -21.99 -29.08 -9.61
N ASP A 489 -22.51 -30.13 -10.27
CA ASP A 489 -21.71 -31.06 -11.07
C ASP A 489 -20.96 -30.36 -12.18
N LYS A 490 -21.61 -29.42 -12.88
CA LYS A 490 -20.96 -28.62 -13.93
C LYS A 490 -19.84 -27.75 -13.35
N ARG A 491 -20.10 -27.04 -12.23
CA ARG A 491 -19.12 -26.12 -11.64
C ARG A 491 -17.94 -26.85 -11.01
N LEU A 492 -18.19 -28.02 -10.41
CA LEU A 492 -17.11 -28.87 -9.89
C LEU A 492 -16.19 -29.34 -11.02
N ARG A 493 -16.76 -29.79 -12.15
CA ARG A 493 -15.96 -30.17 -13.33
C ARG A 493 -15.12 -29.03 -13.87
N VAL A 494 -15.71 -27.85 -14.06
CA VAL A 494 -15.00 -26.65 -14.56
C VAL A 494 -13.87 -26.23 -13.62
N ALA A 495 -14.06 -26.30 -12.30
CA ALA A 495 -13.01 -26.02 -11.32
C ALA A 495 -11.88 -27.07 -11.38
N ALA A 496 -12.19 -28.35 -11.52
CA ALA A 496 -11.21 -29.43 -11.64
C ALA A 496 -10.42 -29.34 -12.95
N GLU A 497 -11.09 -29.06 -14.08
CA GLU A 497 -10.45 -28.82 -15.38
C GLU A 497 -9.43 -27.68 -15.33
N ALA A 498 -9.74 -26.57 -14.63
CA ALA A 498 -8.81 -25.46 -14.45
C ALA A 498 -7.54 -25.86 -13.66
N MET A 499 -7.64 -26.90 -12.84
CA MET A 499 -6.52 -27.50 -12.12
C MET A 499 -5.83 -28.64 -12.88
N GLY A 500 -6.39 -29.09 -14.01
CA GLY A 500 -5.91 -30.24 -14.79
C GLY A 500 -6.13 -31.58 -14.10
N ILE A 501 -7.18 -31.72 -13.26
CA ILE A 501 -7.48 -32.91 -12.46
C ILE A 501 -8.92 -33.36 -12.62
N GLU A 502 -9.25 -34.59 -12.17
CA GLU A 502 -10.57 -35.17 -12.25
C GLU A 502 -11.52 -34.60 -11.17
N ALA A 503 -12.78 -34.36 -11.52
CA ALA A 503 -13.84 -33.96 -10.60
C ALA A 503 -14.51 -35.17 -9.95
N VAL A 504 -14.62 -35.22 -8.63
CA VAL A 504 -15.29 -36.29 -7.88
C VAL A 504 -16.30 -35.69 -6.90
N LEU A 505 -17.56 -36.12 -7.00
CA LEU A 505 -18.59 -35.79 -6.02
C LEU A 505 -18.83 -37.00 -5.11
N LYS A 506 -18.94 -36.76 -3.80
CA LYS A 506 -19.26 -37.78 -2.79
C LYS A 506 -20.34 -37.31 -1.85
N PHE A 507 -21.10 -38.26 -1.32
CA PHE A 507 -22.05 -38.04 -0.23
C PHE A 507 -21.65 -38.90 0.98
N GLY A 508 -21.57 -38.32 2.16
CA GLY A 508 -21.11 -39.07 3.32
C GLY A 508 -20.84 -38.22 4.56
N ARG A 509 -20.29 -38.88 5.57
CA ARG A 509 -19.75 -38.14 6.73
C ARG A 509 -18.57 -37.30 6.29
N LEU A 510 -18.51 -36.09 6.83
CA LEU A 510 -17.32 -35.27 6.75
C LEU A 510 -16.36 -35.78 7.83
N ASP A 511 -15.23 -36.36 7.43
CA ASP A 511 -14.21 -36.78 8.40
C ASP A 511 -13.79 -35.58 9.24
N GLU A 512 -13.64 -35.75 10.55
CA GLU A 512 -13.10 -34.73 11.45
C GLU A 512 -11.71 -34.28 10.96
N ARG A 513 -11.40 -32.99 11.08
CA ARG A 513 -10.17 -32.34 10.58
C ARG A 513 -8.92 -32.83 11.29
#